data_959a237e48135485b1420188195820ad
#
_entry.id   959a237e48135485b1420188195820ad
#
_cell.length_a   1.000
_cell.length_b   1.000
_cell.length_c   1.000
_cell.angle_alpha   90.00
_cell.angle_beta   90.00
_cell.angle_gamma   90.00
#
_symmetry.space_group_name_H-M   'P 1'
#
loop_
_entity.id
_entity.type
_entity.pdbx_description
1 polymer ?
#
loop_
_entity_poly.entity_id
_entity_poly.type
_entity_poly.pdbx_seq_one_letter_code
_entity_poly.pdbx_strand_id
1 'polypeptide(L)'
;LPQLPAGSTIDITTTSPGGVGAPVIVNGGEECDLVMSNAGPAKWSYEQSPSEYEFGGCTEIACLAGDLGQNFINVMFTQKFVDTTGYKTFEEVVANKYPVKMVIKKNGSFGEQTAEKVCEALGITFDDIESWGGKVEKTGGDAIKSGLQDDLYDMTIDHIGKGQSNTTELCLTHDMYDVELNEDTRKKLCEMGYTPVTVEAGTWNKQDRDVETVGSQQCLLVDANMDPAVAYTLTKAICEGREAMVASVAALEYFDPTVAGGSG
;
A
#
# COMPACT_ATOMS: atom_id res chain seq x y z
N LEU A 1 -26.55 -3.84 4.36
CA LEU A 1 -27.84 -3.51 3.73
C LEU A 1 -29.02 -3.53 4.71
N PRO A 2 -29.19 -4.53 5.64
CA PRO A 2 -30.35 -4.56 6.54
C PRO A 2 -30.47 -3.34 7.47
N GLN A 3 -29.42 -2.58 7.66
CA GLN A 3 -29.36 -1.40 8.52
C GLN A 3 -29.59 -0.09 7.74
N LEU A 4 -29.60 -0.14 6.41
CA LEU A 4 -29.90 0.99 5.55
C LEU A 4 -31.41 1.10 5.29
N PRO A 5 -31.90 2.27 4.89
CA PRO A 5 -33.33 2.46 4.52
C PRO A 5 -33.80 1.44 3.49
N ALA A 6 -35.07 1.07 3.55
CA ALA A 6 -35.64 0.13 2.58
C ALA A 6 -35.52 0.68 1.15
N GLY A 7 -35.01 -0.16 0.24
CA GLY A 7 -34.72 0.22 -1.15
C GLY A 7 -33.31 0.68 -1.41
N SER A 8 -32.43 0.76 -0.38
CA SER A 8 -31.00 1.01 -0.58
C SER A 8 -30.34 -0.13 -1.33
N THR A 9 -29.47 0.20 -2.28
CA THR A 9 -28.57 -0.72 -3.00
C THR A 9 -27.12 -0.37 -2.72
N ILE A 10 -26.23 -1.34 -2.89
CA ILE A 10 -24.79 -1.10 -2.91
C ILE A 10 -24.29 -1.67 -4.22
N ASP A 11 -23.86 -0.80 -5.11
CA ASP A 11 -23.21 -1.17 -6.36
C ASP A 11 -21.70 -1.07 -6.17
N ILE A 12 -20.99 -2.17 -6.50
CA ILE A 12 -19.54 -2.27 -6.31
C ILE A 12 -18.87 -2.25 -7.67
N THR A 13 -17.99 -1.27 -7.87
CA THR A 13 -17.07 -1.27 -9.02
C THR A 13 -15.66 -1.62 -8.57
N THR A 14 -14.99 -2.49 -9.32
CA THR A 14 -13.59 -2.86 -9.09
C THR A 14 -12.63 -2.12 -10.04
N THR A 15 -13.16 -1.32 -10.95
CA THR A 15 -12.37 -0.47 -11.86
C THR A 15 -12.08 0.88 -11.19
N SER A 16 -11.30 0.86 -10.12
CA SER A 16 -10.86 2.06 -9.41
C SER A 16 -9.50 2.53 -9.97
N PRO A 17 -9.21 3.84 -9.92
CA PRO A 17 -7.86 4.37 -10.21
C PRO A 17 -6.80 3.94 -9.16
N GLY A 18 -7.14 3.04 -8.27
CA GLY A 18 -6.29 2.59 -7.15
C GLY A 18 -6.39 3.52 -5.94
N GLY A 19 -5.71 3.12 -4.85
CA GLY A 19 -5.75 3.87 -3.59
C GLY A 19 -5.27 5.31 -3.69
N VAL A 20 -4.44 5.62 -4.67
CA VAL A 20 -3.88 6.96 -4.92
C VAL A 20 -4.92 7.88 -5.57
N GLY A 21 -5.64 7.42 -6.57
CA GLY A 21 -6.71 8.18 -7.24
C GLY A 21 -8.08 8.09 -6.56
N ALA A 22 -8.22 7.25 -5.55
CA ALA A 22 -9.48 7.04 -4.83
C ALA A 22 -10.07 8.34 -4.22
N PRO A 23 -9.29 9.23 -3.60
CA PRO A 23 -9.83 10.49 -3.09
C PRO A 23 -10.48 11.36 -4.16
N VAL A 24 -9.95 11.33 -5.39
CA VAL A 24 -10.48 12.17 -6.50
C VAL A 24 -11.90 11.74 -6.88
N ILE A 25 -12.15 10.43 -7.01
CA ILE A 25 -13.46 9.93 -7.46
C ILE A 25 -14.58 10.06 -6.42
N VAL A 26 -14.23 10.25 -5.13
CA VAL A 26 -15.21 10.44 -4.05
C VAL A 26 -15.37 11.91 -3.66
N ASN A 27 -14.46 12.77 -4.12
CA ASN A 27 -14.47 14.19 -3.81
C ASN A 27 -15.71 14.88 -4.41
N GLY A 28 -16.59 15.35 -3.55
CA GLY A 28 -17.86 15.95 -3.98
C GLY A 28 -18.96 14.96 -4.39
N GLY A 29 -18.73 13.65 -4.28
CA GLY A 29 -19.76 12.62 -4.46
C GLY A 29 -20.30 12.42 -5.90
N GLU A 30 -19.65 12.98 -6.92
CA GLU A 30 -20.15 12.91 -8.30
C GLU A 30 -19.97 11.53 -8.95
N GLU A 31 -18.88 10.83 -8.66
CA GLU A 31 -18.54 9.55 -9.30
C GLU A 31 -18.85 8.34 -8.40
N CYS A 32 -18.66 8.47 -7.09
CA CYS A 32 -19.03 7.43 -6.12
C CYS A 32 -19.28 8.01 -4.73
N ASP A 33 -20.08 7.31 -3.93
CA ASP A 33 -20.41 7.72 -2.55
C ASP A 33 -19.35 7.28 -1.54
N LEU A 34 -18.67 6.16 -1.81
CA LEU A 34 -17.68 5.55 -0.89
C LEU A 34 -16.52 4.95 -1.69
N VAL A 35 -15.31 5.05 -1.14
CA VAL A 35 -14.14 4.43 -1.75
C VAL A 35 -13.14 3.98 -0.70
N MET A 36 -12.51 2.83 -0.96
CA MET A 36 -11.34 2.38 -0.18
C MET A 36 -10.09 3.10 -0.67
N SER A 37 -9.35 3.69 0.26
CA SER A 37 -8.08 4.36 0.01
C SER A 37 -7.05 3.94 1.07
N ASN A 38 -5.87 4.56 1.01
CA ASN A 38 -4.87 4.49 2.06
C ASN A 38 -4.74 5.86 2.74
N ALA A 39 -4.43 5.89 4.02
CA ALA A 39 -4.37 7.11 4.81
C ALA A 39 -3.37 8.14 4.25
N GLY A 40 -2.20 7.69 3.75
CA GLY A 40 -1.22 8.56 3.11
C GLY A 40 -1.80 9.32 1.90
N PRO A 41 -2.23 8.63 0.83
CA PRO A 41 -2.89 9.26 -0.32
C PRO A 41 -4.09 10.13 0.04
N ALA A 42 -4.93 9.69 0.98
CA ALA A 42 -6.06 10.48 1.45
C ALA A 42 -5.62 11.82 2.05
N LYS A 43 -4.62 11.78 2.95
CA LYS A 43 -4.04 12.97 3.57
C LYS A 43 -3.40 13.90 2.54
N TRP A 44 -2.55 13.37 1.66
CA TRP A 44 -1.88 14.19 0.65
C TRP A 44 -2.86 14.84 -0.32
N SER A 45 -3.91 14.11 -0.74
CA SER A 45 -4.96 14.66 -1.61
C SER A 45 -5.76 15.77 -0.93
N TYR A 46 -5.94 15.71 0.37
CA TYR A 46 -6.63 16.73 1.15
C TYR A 46 -5.77 17.95 1.44
N GLU A 47 -4.49 17.76 1.83
CA GLU A 47 -3.61 18.83 2.31
C GLU A 47 -2.86 19.55 1.19
N GLN A 48 -2.59 18.87 0.07
CA GLN A 48 -1.76 19.41 -1.01
C GLN A 48 -2.60 19.91 -2.19
N SER A 49 -2.10 20.92 -2.87
CA SER A 49 -2.69 21.39 -4.13
C SER A 49 -2.35 20.44 -5.30
N PRO A 50 -3.10 20.51 -6.42
CA PRO A 50 -2.77 19.72 -7.62
C PRO A 50 -1.38 19.98 -8.21
N SER A 51 -0.75 21.12 -7.88
CA SER A 51 0.62 21.43 -8.30
C SER A 51 1.70 20.78 -7.44
N GLU A 52 1.35 20.36 -6.23
CA GLU A 52 2.26 19.71 -5.27
C GLU A 52 2.08 18.18 -5.28
N TYR A 53 0.88 17.73 -5.56
CA TYR A 53 0.50 16.33 -5.65
C TYR A 53 -0.54 16.13 -6.76
N GLU A 54 -0.30 15.24 -7.71
CA GLU A 54 -1.15 15.05 -8.89
C GLU A 54 -2.65 14.88 -8.55
N PHE A 55 -2.93 14.22 -7.43
CA PHE A 55 -4.29 13.95 -6.93
C PHE A 55 -4.70 14.90 -5.80
N GLY A 56 -4.04 16.06 -5.67
CA GLY A 56 -4.31 17.05 -4.63
C GLY A 56 -5.58 17.87 -4.88
N GLY A 57 -5.96 18.67 -3.86
CA GLY A 57 -7.14 19.53 -3.92
C GLY A 57 -8.47 18.84 -3.59
N CYS A 58 -8.46 17.63 -3.06
CA CYS A 58 -9.65 16.89 -2.66
C CYS A 58 -10.11 17.34 -1.27
N THR A 59 -10.73 18.50 -1.18
CA THR A 59 -11.16 19.10 0.10
C THR A 59 -12.57 18.71 0.55
N GLU A 60 -13.34 18.02 -0.31
CA GLU A 60 -14.70 17.56 -0.02
C GLU A 60 -14.72 16.04 0.25
N ILE A 61 -13.70 15.54 0.97
CA ILE A 61 -13.63 14.15 1.43
C ILE A 61 -13.68 14.08 2.95
N ALA A 62 -14.24 12.99 3.46
CA ALA A 62 -14.23 12.65 4.87
C ALA A 62 -13.91 11.16 5.07
N CYS A 63 -13.30 10.82 6.22
CA CYS A 63 -13.00 9.44 6.58
C CYS A 63 -14.14 8.90 7.46
N LEU A 64 -14.83 7.86 7.00
CA LEU A 64 -15.84 7.14 7.80
C LEU A 64 -15.23 6.15 8.77
N ALA A 65 -14.17 5.48 8.34
CA ALA A 65 -13.44 4.53 9.15
C ALA A 65 -11.98 4.48 8.69
N GLY A 66 -11.08 4.73 9.60
CA GLY A 66 -9.64 4.48 9.44
C GLY A 66 -9.27 3.11 10.00
N ASP A 67 -8.00 2.79 9.93
CA ASP A 67 -7.41 1.57 10.53
C ASP A 67 -8.05 0.26 10.07
N LEU A 68 -8.63 0.27 8.85
CA LEU A 68 -9.36 -0.87 8.29
C LEU A 68 -8.46 -2.03 7.84
N GLY A 69 -7.16 -1.87 7.88
CA GLY A 69 -6.20 -2.90 7.54
C GLY A 69 -4.80 -2.32 7.46
N GLN A 70 -3.85 -3.05 8.01
CA GLN A 70 -2.47 -2.63 7.99
C GLN A 70 -1.79 -3.15 6.73
N ASN A 71 -1.36 -2.21 5.88
CA ASN A 71 -0.46 -2.48 4.78
C ASN A 71 0.93 -1.93 5.10
N PHE A 72 1.94 -2.51 4.54
CA PHE A 72 3.33 -2.15 4.77
C PHE A 72 4.13 -2.13 3.47
N ILE A 73 5.22 -1.39 3.49
CA ILE A 73 6.21 -1.41 2.42
C ILE A 73 6.92 -2.75 2.49
N ASN A 74 6.74 -3.55 1.45
CA ASN A 74 7.36 -4.85 1.30
C ASN A 74 8.45 -4.77 0.25
N VAL A 75 9.70 -4.80 0.68
CA VAL A 75 10.87 -4.84 -0.20
C VAL A 75 11.39 -6.27 -0.19
N MET A 76 11.51 -6.88 -1.37
CA MET A 76 12.02 -8.24 -1.51
C MET A 76 13.08 -8.32 -2.58
N PHE A 77 14.14 -9.05 -2.28
CA PHE A 77 15.11 -9.54 -3.26
C PHE A 77 14.83 -11.01 -3.59
N THR A 78 15.19 -11.45 -4.78
CA THR A 78 15.33 -12.90 -5.01
C THR A 78 16.52 -13.41 -4.20
N GLN A 79 16.42 -14.62 -3.64
CA GLN A 79 17.56 -15.22 -2.90
C GLN A 79 18.78 -15.34 -3.80
N LYS A 80 18.59 -15.64 -5.08
CA LYS A 80 19.64 -15.68 -6.10
C LYS A 80 20.42 -14.35 -6.22
N PHE A 81 19.72 -13.22 -6.17
CA PHE A 81 20.35 -11.90 -6.16
C PHE A 81 21.25 -11.73 -4.93
N VAL A 82 20.73 -12.06 -3.74
CA VAL A 82 21.50 -12.00 -2.49
C VAL A 82 22.73 -12.90 -2.54
N ASP A 83 22.59 -14.14 -3.00
CA ASP A 83 23.67 -15.11 -3.09
C ASP A 83 24.76 -14.67 -4.08
N THR A 84 24.37 -13.97 -5.15
CA THR A 84 25.30 -13.52 -6.20
C THR A 84 26.05 -12.26 -5.80
N THR A 85 25.36 -11.30 -5.16
CA THR A 85 25.91 -9.97 -4.88
C THR A 85 26.40 -9.80 -3.45
N GLY A 86 25.81 -10.55 -2.51
CA GLY A 86 25.99 -10.38 -1.06
C GLY A 86 25.20 -9.21 -0.48
N TYR A 87 24.48 -8.44 -1.29
CA TYR A 87 23.67 -7.31 -0.79
C TYR A 87 22.41 -7.82 -0.08
N LYS A 88 22.10 -7.22 1.06
CA LYS A 88 20.96 -7.56 1.92
C LYS A 88 20.03 -6.38 2.19
N THR A 89 20.44 -5.17 1.83
CA THR A 89 19.64 -3.96 1.96
C THR A 89 19.59 -3.20 0.63
N PHE A 90 18.53 -2.44 0.42
CA PHE A 90 18.42 -1.63 -0.78
C PHE A 90 19.41 -0.46 -0.75
N GLU A 91 19.75 0.02 0.43
CA GLU A 91 20.80 1.03 0.65
C GLU A 91 22.17 0.57 0.14
N GLU A 92 22.52 -0.72 0.28
CA GLU A 92 23.77 -1.27 -0.28
C GLU A 92 23.76 -1.25 -1.80
N VAL A 93 22.63 -1.60 -2.43
CA VAL A 93 22.42 -1.53 -3.87
C VAL A 93 22.64 -0.10 -4.38
N VAL A 94 22.01 0.89 -3.70
CA VAL A 94 22.09 2.32 -4.03
C VAL A 94 23.52 2.85 -3.82
N ALA A 95 24.15 2.55 -2.70
CA ALA A 95 25.50 3.02 -2.37
C ALA A 95 26.54 2.55 -3.40
N ASN A 96 26.35 1.36 -3.96
CA ASN A 96 27.22 0.78 -4.96
C ASN A 96 26.79 1.07 -6.41
N LYS A 97 25.68 1.80 -6.61
CA LYS A 97 25.09 2.06 -7.93
C LYS A 97 24.97 0.78 -8.77
N TYR A 98 24.52 -0.28 -8.13
CA TYR A 98 24.41 -1.58 -8.77
C TYR A 98 23.28 -1.57 -9.81
N PRO A 99 23.48 -2.13 -11.02
CA PRO A 99 22.48 -2.16 -12.10
C PRO A 99 21.35 -3.17 -11.83
N VAL A 100 20.59 -2.94 -10.75
CA VAL A 100 19.51 -3.83 -10.30
C VAL A 100 18.34 -3.82 -11.28
N LYS A 101 17.73 -4.98 -11.47
CA LYS A 101 16.49 -5.13 -12.24
C LYS A 101 15.30 -5.17 -11.27
N MET A 102 14.62 -4.07 -11.18
CA MET A 102 13.45 -3.89 -10.32
C MET A 102 12.16 -4.07 -11.10
N VAL A 103 11.17 -4.74 -10.52
CA VAL A 103 9.80 -4.80 -11.03
C VAL A 103 8.82 -4.30 -9.96
N ILE A 104 7.95 -3.39 -10.35
CA ILE A 104 6.97 -2.75 -9.44
C ILE A 104 5.58 -2.70 -10.07
N LYS A 105 4.60 -2.28 -9.28
CA LYS A 105 3.22 -2.10 -9.75
C LYS A 105 3.16 -1.05 -10.87
N LYS A 106 2.08 -1.16 -11.68
CA LYS A 106 1.79 -0.22 -12.77
C LYS A 106 1.53 1.19 -12.24
N ASN A 107 1.71 2.17 -13.13
CA ASN A 107 1.45 3.58 -12.86
C ASN A 107 0.06 3.82 -12.24
N GLY A 108 0.02 4.76 -11.29
CA GLY A 108 -1.19 5.15 -10.57
C GLY A 108 -1.61 4.17 -9.46
N SER A 109 -0.81 3.15 -9.17
CA SER A 109 -1.01 2.30 -8.00
C SER A 109 -0.25 2.83 -6.79
N PHE A 110 -0.77 2.56 -5.59
CA PHE A 110 -0.06 2.94 -4.37
C PHE A 110 1.27 2.17 -4.19
N GLY A 111 1.38 0.96 -4.74
CA GLY A 111 2.65 0.21 -4.76
C GLY A 111 3.72 0.90 -5.60
N GLU A 112 3.37 1.45 -6.77
CA GLU A 112 4.29 2.23 -7.58
C GLU A 112 4.72 3.52 -6.87
N GLN A 113 3.77 4.30 -6.36
CA GLN A 113 4.06 5.53 -5.62
C GLN A 113 4.92 5.26 -4.39
N THR A 114 4.68 4.15 -3.70
CA THR A 114 5.50 3.73 -2.55
C THR A 114 6.93 3.41 -2.98
N ALA A 115 7.14 2.74 -4.10
CA ALA A 115 8.48 2.49 -4.63
C ALA A 115 9.22 3.80 -4.97
N GLU A 116 8.51 4.79 -5.53
CA GLU A 116 9.06 6.14 -5.74
C GLU A 116 9.45 6.80 -4.41
N LYS A 117 8.59 6.71 -3.37
CA LYS A 117 8.90 7.27 -2.05
C LYS A 117 10.07 6.59 -1.36
N VAL A 118 10.26 5.29 -1.54
CA VAL A 118 11.47 4.59 -1.06
C VAL A 118 12.71 5.11 -1.78
N CYS A 119 12.66 5.26 -3.10
CA CYS A 119 13.76 5.86 -3.86
C CYS A 119 14.06 7.31 -3.42
N GLU A 120 13.02 8.14 -3.24
CA GLU A 120 13.14 9.51 -2.74
C GLU A 120 13.80 9.57 -1.36
N ALA A 121 13.42 8.70 -0.44
CA ALA A 121 14.02 8.61 0.90
C ALA A 121 15.53 8.23 0.83
N LEU A 122 15.93 7.47 -0.20
CA LEU A 122 17.31 7.13 -0.48
C LEU A 122 18.06 8.20 -1.30
N GLY A 123 17.37 9.25 -1.74
CA GLY A 123 17.95 10.35 -2.53
C GLY A 123 18.22 9.97 -3.98
N ILE A 124 17.46 9.03 -4.54
CA ILE A 124 17.55 8.57 -5.94
C ILE A 124 16.18 8.59 -6.61
N THR A 125 16.19 8.42 -7.92
CA THR A 125 15.03 8.23 -8.78
C THR A 125 15.11 6.90 -9.53
N PHE A 126 14.05 6.50 -10.20
CA PHE A 126 14.11 5.34 -11.12
C PHE A 126 15.10 5.56 -12.27
N ASP A 127 15.20 6.80 -12.78
CA ASP A 127 16.16 7.15 -13.84
C ASP A 127 17.62 6.95 -13.38
N ASP A 128 17.90 7.16 -12.09
CA ASP A 128 19.22 6.87 -11.53
C ASP A 128 19.54 5.37 -11.63
N ILE A 129 18.60 4.49 -11.27
CA ILE A 129 18.75 3.03 -11.39
C ILE A 129 19.03 2.64 -12.85
N GLU A 130 18.28 3.20 -13.80
CA GLU A 130 18.47 2.96 -15.22
C GLU A 130 19.82 3.51 -15.72
N SER A 131 20.26 4.67 -15.21
CA SER A 131 21.57 5.25 -15.53
C SER A 131 22.76 4.39 -15.09
N TRP A 132 22.56 3.56 -14.05
CA TRP A 132 23.57 2.59 -13.60
C TRP A 132 23.60 1.32 -14.47
N GLY A 133 22.69 1.22 -15.46
CA GLY A 133 22.51 0.05 -16.32
C GLY A 133 21.50 -0.96 -15.79
N GLY A 134 20.78 -0.60 -14.73
CA GLY A 134 19.66 -1.36 -14.21
C GLY A 134 18.37 -1.19 -15.05
N LYS A 135 17.28 -1.68 -14.54
CA LYS A 135 15.96 -1.58 -15.18
C LYS A 135 14.88 -1.41 -14.13
N VAL A 136 13.88 -0.56 -14.41
CA VAL A 136 12.64 -0.49 -13.63
C VAL A 136 11.45 -0.81 -14.54
N GLU A 137 10.79 -1.94 -14.29
CA GLU A 137 9.61 -2.38 -15.04
C GLU A 137 8.35 -2.15 -14.22
N LYS A 138 7.34 -1.50 -14.83
CA LYS A 138 6.05 -1.23 -14.21
C LYS A 138 4.98 -2.12 -14.80
N THR A 139 4.37 -3.01 -13.99
CA THR A 139 3.42 -4.01 -14.50
C THR A 139 2.37 -4.46 -13.48
N GLY A 140 1.49 -5.39 -13.84
CA GLY A 140 0.49 -5.98 -12.96
C GLY A 140 1.04 -7.04 -12.02
N GLY A 141 0.34 -7.31 -10.92
CA GLY A 141 0.79 -8.22 -9.86
C GLY A 141 1.15 -9.64 -10.34
N ASP A 142 0.38 -10.22 -11.26
CA ASP A 142 0.66 -11.55 -11.81
C ASP A 142 1.97 -11.57 -12.62
N ALA A 143 2.22 -10.50 -13.40
CA ALA A 143 3.45 -10.38 -14.17
C ALA A 143 4.68 -10.12 -13.27
N ILE A 144 4.52 -9.36 -12.16
CA ILE A 144 5.56 -9.21 -11.13
C ILE A 144 5.93 -10.58 -10.58
N LYS A 145 4.93 -11.36 -10.12
CA LYS A 145 5.15 -12.69 -9.58
C LYS A 145 5.89 -13.59 -10.58
N SER A 146 5.37 -13.72 -11.80
CA SER A 146 5.96 -14.57 -12.83
C SER A 146 7.38 -14.13 -13.19
N GLY A 147 7.61 -12.83 -13.33
CA GLY A 147 8.94 -12.31 -13.67
C GLY A 147 10.01 -12.56 -12.59
N LEU A 148 9.62 -12.53 -11.31
CA LEU A 148 10.50 -12.89 -10.20
C LEU A 148 10.74 -14.41 -10.14
N GLN A 149 9.69 -15.23 -10.36
CA GLN A 149 9.81 -16.69 -10.45
C GLN A 149 10.74 -17.15 -11.59
N ASP A 150 10.75 -16.41 -12.69
CA ASP A 150 11.58 -16.69 -13.87
C ASP A 150 12.98 -16.05 -13.79
N ASP A 151 13.36 -15.45 -12.65
CA ASP A 151 14.62 -14.72 -12.43
C ASP A 151 14.88 -13.60 -13.47
N LEU A 152 13.83 -13.00 -14.03
CA LEU A 152 13.95 -11.86 -14.94
C LEU A 152 14.26 -10.56 -14.20
N TYR A 153 13.91 -10.49 -12.93
CA TYR A 153 14.12 -9.36 -12.03
C TYR A 153 14.80 -9.81 -10.74
N ASP A 154 15.50 -8.88 -10.13
CA ASP A 154 16.27 -9.08 -8.91
C ASP A 154 15.46 -8.73 -7.66
N MET A 155 14.54 -7.75 -7.79
CA MET A 155 13.80 -7.21 -6.66
C MET A 155 12.42 -6.66 -7.03
N THR A 156 11.61 -6.51 -5.98
CA THR A 156 10.35 -5.76 -6.04
C THR A 156 10.18 -4.87 -4.80
N ILE A 157 9.45 -3.77 -4.98
CA ILE A 157 8.91 -2.94 -3.90
C ILE A 157 7.42 -2.82 -4.12
N ASP A 158 6.62 -3.11 -3.08
CA ASP A 158 5.16 -3.00 -3.15
C ASP A 158 4.62 -2.49 -1.81
N HIS A 159 3.37 -2.08 -1.78
CA HIS A 159 2.64 -1.72 -0.56
C HIS A 159 1.47 -2.69 -0.40
N ILE A 160 1.63 -3.66 0.48
CA ILE A 160 0.73 -4.80 0.62
C ILE A 160 0.45 -5.14 2.08
N GLY A 161 -0.63 -5.87 2.30
CA GLY A 161 -0.94 -6.46 3.60
C GLY A 161 -0.56 -7.94 3.69
N LYS A 162 -0.49 -8.44 4.91
CA LYS A 162 -0.30 -9.86 5.22
C LYS A 162 -1.30 -10.73 4.46
N GLY A 163 -0.83 -11.80 3.85
CA GLY A 163 -1.66 -12.72 3.09
C GLY A 163 -2.02 -12.26 1.67
N GLN A 164 -1.35 -11.23 1.14
CA GLN A 164 -1.51 -10.83 -0.27
C GLN A 164 -1.17 -12.01 -1.19
N SER A 165 -2.13 -12.39 -2.04
CA SER A 165 -2.12 -13.67 -2.76
C SER A 165 -0.88 -13.89 -3.64
N ASN A 166 -0.51 -12.90 -4.45
CA ASN A 166 0.63 -13.02 -5.36
C ASN A 166 1.95 -13.16 -4.62
N THR A 167 2.16 -12.40 -3.54
CA THR A 167 3.36 -12.47 -2.71
C THR A 167 3.41 -13.79 -1.93
N THR A 168 2.27 -14.22 -1.39
CA THR A 168 2.18 -15.53 -0.70
C THR A 168 2.55 -16.66 -1.65
N GLU A 169 1.99 -16.69 -2.87
CA GLU A 169 2.30 -17.71 -3.87
C GLU A 169 3.76 -17.63 -4.35
N LEU A 170 4.29 -16.42 -4.56
CA LEU A 170 5.70 -16.20 -4.89
C LEU A 170 6.61 -16.82 -3.84
N CYS A 171 6.42 -16.49 -2.56
CA CYS A 171 7.25 -17.01 -1.47
C CYS A 171 7.09 -18.52 -1.24
N LEU A 172 5.98 -19.14 -1.65
CA LEU A 172 5.81 -20.59 -1.61
C LEU A 172 6.56 -21.31 -2.73
N THR A 173 6.73 -20.69 -3.88
CA THR A 173 7.25 -21.28 -5.12
C THR A 173 8.66 -20.83 -5.48
N HIS A 174 9.11 -19.73 -4.91
CA HIS A 174 10.42 -19.13 -5.19
C HIS A 174 11.06 -18.61 -3.91
N ASP A 175 12.38 -18.71 -3.81
CA ASP A 175 13.10 -18.26 -2.61
C ASP A 175 13.31 -16.74 -2.67
N MET A 176 12.64 -16.04 -1.77
CA MET A 176 12.71 -14.60 -1.61
C MET A 176 13.42 -14.23 -0.31
N TYR A 177 14.09 -13.10 -0.31
CA TYR A 177 14.72 -12.49 0.86
C TYR A 177 13.99 -11.20 1.22
N ASP A 178 13.45 -11.14 2.44
CA ASP A 178 12.78 -9.97 2.97
C ASP A 178 13.81 -8.92 3.38
N VAL A 179 13.76 -7.77 2.71
CA VAL A 179 14.71 -6.67 2.90
C VAL A 179 14.19 -5.74 3.98
N GLU A 180 15.01 -5.52 4.99
CA GLU A 180 14.77 -4.48 5.98
C GLU A 180 15.41 -3.17 5.52
N LEU A 181 14.61 -2.09 5.49
CA LEU A 181 15.11 -0.75 5.26
C LEU A 181 15.82 -0.23 6.50
N ASN A 182 16.92 0.50 6.33
CA ASN A 182 17.66 1.10 7.43
C ASN A 182 16.79 2.08 8.24
N GLU A 183 17.13 2.29 9.50
CA GLU A 183 16.40 3.18 10.42
C GLU A 183 16.26 4.61 9.83
N ASP A 184 17.33 5.15 9.24
CA ASP A 184 17.31 6.48 8.62
C ASP A 184 16.33 6.56 7.44
N THR A 185 16.26 5.51 6.60
CA THR A 185 15.32 5.41 5.49
C THR A 185 13.88 5.34 6.01
N ARG A 186 13.63 4.49 7.02
CA ARG A 186 12.31 4.39 7.65
C ARG A 186 11.87 5.71 8.29
N LYS A 187 12.79 6.43 8.94
CA LYS A 187 12.51 7.74 9.54
C LYS A 187 12.08 8.76 8.48
N LYS A 188 12.79 8.85 7.36
CA LYS A 188 12.41 9.74 6.26
C LYS A 188 11.04 9.39 5.69
N LEU A 189 10.75 8.09 5.54
CA LEU A 189 9.42 7.64 5.10
C LEU A 189 8.33 8.01 6.11
N CYS A 190 8.61 7.97 7.41
CA CYS A 190 7.69 8.47 8.43
C CYS A 190 7.45 9.99 8.31
N GLU A 191 8.48 10.75 8.00
CA GLU A 191 8.35 12.20 7.72
C GLU A 191 7.49 12.47 6.47
N MET A 192 7.42 11.52 5.53
CA MET A 192 6.53 11.55 4.35
C MET A 192 5.10 11.08 4.65
N GLY A 193 4.78 10.65 5.88
CA GLY A 193 3.43 10.28 6.30
C GLY A 193 3.17 8.78 6.44
N TYR A 194 4.20 7.95 6.33
CA TYR A 194 4.10 6.53 6.70
C TYR A 194 4.21 6.34 8.21
N THR A 195 3.79 5.18 8.71
CA THR A 195 3.88 4.81 10.13
C THR A 195 4.77 3.58 10.32
N PRO A 196 5.51 3.45 11.44
CA PRO A 196 6.31 2.27 11.71
C PRO A 196 5.47 0.99 11.75
N VAL A 197 5.99 -0.09 11.16
CA VAL A 197 5.37 -1.41 11.13
C VAL A 197 6.44 -2.47 11.29
N THR A 198 6.14 -3.49 12.10
CA THR A 198 6.92 -4.72 12.18
C THR A 198 6.19 -5.82 11.42
N VAL A 199 6.82 -6.39 10.40
CA VAL A 199 6.34 -7.59 9.71
C VAL A 199 6.86 -8.79 10.47
N GLU A 200 5.99 -9.48 11.20
CA GLU A 200 6.34 -10.59 12.07
C GLU A 200 6.93 -11.76 11.28
N ALA A 201 7.87 -12.46 11.90
CA ALA A 201 8.41 -13.72 11.39
C ALA A 201 7.31 -14.71 11.02
N GLY A 202 7.46 -15.36 9.88
CA GLY A 202 6.44 -16.30 9.35
C GLY A 202 5.27 -15.63 8.62
N THR A 203 5.30 -14.32 8.40
CA THR A 203 4.33 -13.64 7.52
C THR A 203 4.43 -14.20 6.10
N TRP A 204 5.64 -14.43 5.63
CA TRP A 204 5.92 -15.10 4.35
C TRP A 204 6.60 -16.44 4.58
N ASN A 205 6.51 -17.35 3.60
CA ASN A 205 7.20 -18.63 3.65
C ASN A 205 8.73 -18.40 3.71
N LYS A 206 9.41 -19.08 4.64
CA LYS A 206 10.84 -18.98 4.93
C LYS A 206 11.31 -17.65 5.55
N GLN A 207 10.45 -16.73 5.84
CA GLN A 207 10.79 -15.55 6.64
C GLN A 207 10.94 -15.99 8.11
N ASP A 208 12.14 -16.05 8.60
CA ASP A 208 12.50 -16.57 9.93
C ASP A 208 12.76 -15.48 10.98
N ARG A 209 12.65 -14.21 10.59
CA ARG A 209 12.86 -13.03 11.44
C ARG A 209 11.78 -11.98 11.24
N ASP A 210 11.59 -11.16 12.26
CA ASP A 210 10.85 -9.92 12.13
C ASP A 210 11.58 -8.97 11.17
N VAL A 211 10.82 -8.17 10.44
CA VAL A 211 11.34 -7.16 9.50
C VAL A 211 10.73 -5.81 9.85
N GLU A 212 11.57 -4.89 10.28
CA GLU A 212 11.18 -3.52 10.55
C GLU A 212 10.99 -2.75 9.25
N THR A 213 9.81 -2.16 9.07
CA THR A 213 9.44 -1.37 7.90
C THR A 213 8.52 -0.22 8.30
N VAL A 214 7.91 0.40 7.31
CA VAL A 214 6.85 1.39 7.51
C VAL A 214 5.66 1.05 6.62
N GLY A 215 4.49 1.58 6.93
CA GLY A 215 3.29 1.30 6.17
C GLY A 215 2.27 2.43 6.20
N SER A 216 1.13 2.18 5.59
CA SER A 216 -0.01 3.08 5.59
C SER A 216 -1.27 2.24 5.74
N GLN A 217 -2.12 2.64 6.65
CA GLN A 217 -3.38 1.95 6.93
C GLN A 217 -4.40 2.22 5.84
N GLN A 218 -5.33 1.29 5.66
CA GLN A 218 -6.49 1.48 4.79
C GLN A 218 -7.57 2.29 5.49
N CYS A 219 -8.26 3.11 4.71
CA CYS A 219 -9.39 3.90 5.18
C CYS A 219 -10.55 3.85 4.19
N LEU A 220 -11.75 4.09 4.69
CA LEU A 220 -12.95 4.27 3.88
C LEU A 220 -13.28 5.75 3.81
N LEU A 221 -13.19 6.31 2.61
CA LEU A 221 -13.52 7.70 2.33
C LEU A 221 -14.93 7.83 1.78
N VAL A 222 -15.54 8.97 2.06
CA VAL A 222 -16.84 9.40 1.53
C VAL A 222 -16.79 10.87 1.12
N ASP A 223 -17.81 11.30 0.36
CA ASP A 223 -18.06 12.72 0.20
C ASP A 223 -18.33 13.38 1.57
N ALA A 224 -17.67 14.51 1.83
CA ALA A 224 -17.83 15.25 3.09
C ALA A 224 -19.27 15.77 3.31
N ASN A 225 -20.06 15.86 2.24
CA ASN A 225 -21.46 16.30 2.27
C ASN A 225 -22.45 15.11 2.41
N MET A 226 -21.99 13.89 2.61
CA MET A 226 -22.83 12.71 2.84
C MET A 226 -23.84 12.99 3.96
N ASP A 227 -25.09 12.53 3.79
CA ASP A 227 -26.11 12.63 4.84
C ASP A 227 -25.62 12.04 6.17
N PRO A 228 -25.60 12.80 7.25
CA PRO A 228 -25.08 12.33 8.55
C PRO A 228 -25.74 11.06 9.09
N ALA A 229 -27.02 10.82 8.78
CA ALA A 229 -27.72 9.62 9.21
C ALA A 229 -27.24 8.39 8.42
N VAL A 230 -26.90 8.57 7.13
CA VAL A 230 -26.28 7.53 6.30
C VAL A 230 -24.87 7.26 6.79
N ALA A 231 -24.05 8.28 6.97
CA ALA A 231 -22.68 8.18 7.48
C ALA A 231 -22.65 7.43 8.84
N TYR A 232 -23.51 7.82 9.79
CA TYR A 232 -23.64 7.14 11.07
C TYR A 232 -24.00 5.65 10.91
N THR A 233 -24.97 5.35 10.05
CA THR A 233 -25.42 3.96 9.83
C THR A 233 -24.32 3.10 9.23
N LEU A 234 -23.56 3.63 8.27
CA LEU A 234 -22.44 2.93 7.65
C LEU A 234 -21.31 2.69 8.65
N THR A 235 -20.90 3.73 9.38
CA THR A 235 -19.84 3.61 10.41
C THR A 235 -20.23 2.59 11.47
N LYS A 236 -21.46 2.66 11.96
CA LYS A 236 -21.98 1.68 12.94
C LYS A 236 -21.96 0.26 12.38
N ALA A 237 -22.39 0.07 11.13
CA ALA A 237 -22.39 -1.24 10.48
C ALA A 237 -20.98 -1.82 10.33
N ILE A 238 -19.98 -0.98 10.02
CA ILE A 238 -18.57 -1.36 9.93
C ILE A 238 -18.05 -1.79 11.30
N CYS A 239 -18.26 -0.97 12.32
CA CYS A 239 -17.78 -1.25 13.68
C CYS A 239 -18.41 -2.51 14.28
N GLU A 240 -19.73 -2.69 14.13
CA GLU A 240 -20.45 -3.87 14.61
C GLU A 240 -20.20 -5.13 13.76
N GLY A 241 -19.82 -4.94 12.49
CA GLY A 241 -19.55 -6.02 11.53
C GLY A 241 -18.13 -6.58 11.56
N ARG A 242 -17.27 -6.14 12.48
CA ARG A 242 -15.85 -6.50 12.53
C ARG A 242 -15.60 -8.00 12.38
N GLU A 243 -16.30 -8.84 13.15
CA GLU A 243 -16.08 -10.30 13.11
C GLU A 243 -16.35 -10.89 11.72
N ALA A 244 -17.42 -10.45 11.05
CA ALA A 244 -17.75 -10.91 9.71
C ALA A 244 -16.72 -10.40 8.66
N MET A 245 -16.23 -9.19 8.83
CA MET A 245 -15.20 -8.61 7.96
C MET A 245 -13.88 -9.36 8.09
N VAL A 246 -13.41 -9.63 9.31
CA VAL A 246 -12.19 -10.41 9.59
C VAL A 246 -12.31 -11.84 9.05
N ALA A 247 -13.46 -12.48 9.22
CA ALA A 247 -13.70 -13.81 8.66
C ALA A 247 -13.61 -13.85 7.11
N SER A 248 -13.89 -12.72 6.46
CA SER A 248 -13.83 -12.59 5.00
C SER A 248 -12.47 -12.16 4.48
N VAL A 249 -11.75 -11.32 5.23
CA VAL A 249 -10.46 -10.73 4.83
C VAL A 249 -9.54 -10.68 6.05
N ALA A 250 -8.55 -11.56 6.09
CA ALA A 250 -7.62 -11.69 7.21
C ALA A 250 -6.84 -10.40 7.52
N ALA A 251 -6.54 -9.58 6.51
CA ALA A 251 -5.85 -8.29 6.70
C ALA A 251 -6.63 -7.31 7.60
N LEU A 252 -7.93 -7.54 7.82
CA LEU A 252 -8.77 -6.74 8.71
C LEU A 252 -8.68 -7.17 10.19
N GLU A 253 -7.85 -8.17 10.53
CA GLU A 253 -7.68 -8.62 11.92
C GLU A 253 -7.23 -7.49 12.87
N TYR A 254 -6.48 -6.54 12.35
CA TYR A 254 -5.97 -5.38 13.09
C TYR A 254 -7.00 -4.24 13.25
N PHE A 255 -8.14 -4.31 12.57
CA PHE A 255 -9.17 -3.28 12.69
C PHE A 255 -9.71 -3.18 14.12
N ASP A 256 -9.50 -2.03 14.76
CA ASP A 256 -10.03 -1.71 16.08
C ASP A 256 -11.11 -0.62 15.97
N PRO A 257 -12.41 -0.99 16.12
CA PRO A 257 -13.51 -0.03 16.07
C PRO A 257 -13.43 1.10 17.10
N THR A 258 -12.65 0.91 18.19
CA THR A 258 -12.57 1.92 19.26
C THR A 258 -11.68 3.10 18.89
N VAL A 259 -10.80 2.93 17.90
CA VAL A 259 -9.86 3.96 17.41
C VAL A 259 -10.13 4.37 15.97
N ALA A 260 -11.02 3.68 15.26
CA ALA A 260 -11.28 3.89 13.84
C ALA A 260 -11.71 5.32 13.47
N GLY A 261 -12.30 6.07 14.39
CA GLY A 261 -12.70 7.47 14.20
C GLY A 261 -11.66 8.49 14.64
N GLY A 262 -10.55 8.06 15.24
CA GLY A 262 -9.50 8.93 15.78
C GLY A 262 -8.22 8.99 14.94
N SER A 263 -8.14 8.20 13.88
CA SER A 263 -6.97 8.09 13.00
C SER A 263 -7.05 8.94 11.72
N GLY A 264 -7.99 9.89 11.70
CA GLY A 264 -8.21 10.81 10.58
C GLY A 264 -7.42 12.11 10.72
#